data_6cca36d507f513be2acfcad4e61694b8
#
_entry.id   6cca36d507f513be2acfcad4e61694b8
#
_cell.length_a   1.000
_cell.length_b   1.000
_cell.length_c   1.000
_cell.angle_alpha   90.00
_cell.angle_beta   90.00
_cell.angle_gamma   90.00
#
_symmetry.space_group_name_H-M   'P 1'
#
loop_
_entity.id
_entity.type
_entity.pdbx_description
1 polymer ?
#
loop_
_entity_poly.entity_id
_entity_poly.type
_entity_poly.pdbx_seq_one_letter_code
_entity_poly.pdbx_strand_id
1 'polypeptide(L)'
;MFHIIGSGACGFLRLHFLLKDEIPLKYKGGGPKYQNSFQTWNDDGLIWNIEELTDEEKLRRVSLHDTTTNITHSYIKYVPEFLKLHPDMKFFCFKGQRDHSIKSLAVSWGYRNPCYVKDRTLGIGHNRYAVDQFPNFSNCKDEFEATEKYWDEYYQIADIMQDMFPYNFIIVDAPKFF
;
A
#
# COMPACT_ATOMS: atom_id res chain seq x y z
N MET A 1 16.20 4.47 9.08
CA MET A 1 15.42 4.36 7.82
C MET A 1 13.94 4.28 8.15
N PHE A 2 13.05 4.83 7.33
CA PHE A 2 11.61 4.71 7.57
C PHE A 2 10.82 4.62 6.26
N HIS A 3 9.65 4.00 6.34
CA HIS A 3 8.65 3.97 5.27
C HIS A 3 7.35 4.61 5.72
N ILE A 4 6.66 5.22 4.78
CA ILE A 4 5.31 5.76 4.99
C ILE A 4 4.35 4.89 4.20
N ILE A 5 3.37 4.31 4.87
CA ILE A 5 2.40 3.39 4.30
C ILE A 5 0.97 3.79 4.65
N GLY A 6 0.00 3.24 3.95
CA GLY A 6 -1.43 3.46 4.18
C GLY A 6 -2.25 2.90 3.02
N SER A 7 -3.55 2.74 3.18
CA SER A 7 -4.45 2.14 2.19
C SER A 7 -4.57 2.90 0.86
N GLY A 8 -4.00 4.08 0.78
CA GLY A 8 -4.25 5.07 -0.27
C GLY A 8 -5.35 6.07 0.13
N ALA A 9 -5.47 7.17 -0.62
CA ALA A 9 -6.35 8.31 -0.31
C ALA A 9 -6.25 8.82 1.15
N CYS A 10 -5.11 8.59 1.79
CA CYS A 10 -4.78 9.07 3.13
C CYS A 10 -3.84 10.26 3.09
N GLY A 11 -3.80 10.98 1.96
CA GLY A 11 -3.05 12.22 1.80
C GLY A 11 -1.59 12.09 1.43
N PHE A 12 -1.14 10.95 0.95
CA PHE A 12 0.26 10.72 0.57
C PHE A 12 0.83 11.76 -0.39
N LEU A 13 0.05 12.21 -1.36
CA LEU A 13 0.53 13.20 -2.32
C LEU A 13 0.87 14.52 -1.63
N ARG A 14 0.00 14.98 -0.73
CA ARG A 14 0.23 16.21 0.03
C ARG A 14 1.42 16.07 0.97
N LEU A 15 1.53 14.94 1.65
CA LEU A 15 2.67 14.64 2.51
C LEU A 15 3.97 14.65 1.71
N HIS A 16 3.99 14.06 0.53
CA HIS A 16 5.15 14.11 -0.37
C HIS A 16 5.56 15.54 -0.69
N PHE A 17 4.61 16.41 -1.05
CA PHE A 17 4.91 17.81 -1.34
C PHE A 17 5.42 18.59 -0.14
N LEU A 18 4.98 18.26 1.06
CA LEU A 18 5.46 18.91 2.29
C LEU A 18 6.88 18.46 2.67
N LEU A 19 7.22 17.22 2.39
CA LEU A 19 8.48 16.61 2.85
C LEU A 19 9.56 16.49 1.77
N LYS A 20 9.24 16.75 0.51
CA LYS A 20 10.16 16.51 -0.64
C LYS A 20 11.49 17.27 -0.55
N ASP A 21 11.48 18.43 0.09
CA ASP A 21 12.67 19.29 0.24
C ASP A 21 13.43 19.01 1.54
N GLU A 22 12.80 18.34 2.50
CA GLU A 22 13.37 18.02 3.81
C GLU A 22 13.92 16.59 3.89
N ILE A 23 13.31 15.67 3.15
CA ILE A 23 13.63 14.25 3.21
C ILE A 23 13.68 13.70 1.78
N PRO A 24 14.70 12.91 1.41
CA PRO A 24 14.78 12.25 0.10
C PRO A 24 13.72 11.14 0.00
N LEU A 25 12.46 11.52 -0.22
CA LEU A 25 11.34 10.62 -0.35
C LEU A 25 11.20 10.12 -1.79
N LYS A 26 11.09 8.81 -1.97
CA LYS A 26 10.62 8.22 -3.21
C LYS A 26 9.10 8.01 -3.11
N TYR A 27 8.34 8.90 -3.72
CA TYR A 27 6.89 8.73 -3.80
C TYR A 27 6.54 7.84 -5.00
N LYS A 28 6.00 6.67 -4.71
CA LYS A 28 5.47 5.74 -5.71
C LYS A 28 3.96 5.93 -5.87
N GLY A 29 3.56 7.10 -6.31
CA GLY A 29 2.15 7.48 -6.47
C GLY A 29 1.73 7.71 -7.94
N GLY A 30 0.44 7.69 -8.21
CA GLY A 30 -0.18 7.57 -9.53
C GLY A 30 -0.31 8.84 -10.36
N GLY A 31 0.65 9.75 -10.38
CA GLY A 31 0.60 10.93 -11.26
C GLY A 31 1.43 10.75 -12.54
N PRO A 32 1.14 11.51 -13.63
CA PRO A 32 1.87 11.41 -14.89
C PRO A 32 3.38 11.65 -14.76
N LYS A 33 3.80 12.43 -13.80
CA LYS A 33 5.22 12.71 -13.50
C LYS A 33 5.92 11.56 -12.75
N TYR A 34 5.16 10.57 -12.26
CA TYR A 34 5.66 9.49 -11.42
C TYR A 34 5.49 8.11 -12.09
N GLN A 35 5.20 8.07 -13.39
CA GLN A 35 4.97 6.84 -14.15
C GLN A 35 6.13 5.84 -14.06
N ASN A 36 7.35 6.35 -13.97
CA ASN A 36 8.55 5.49 -13.89
C ASN A 36 8.68 4.75 -12.55
N SER A 37 8.00 5.20 -11.50
CA SER A 37 8.06 4.56 -10.19
C SER A 37 7.10 3.37 -10.05
N PHE A 38 6.11 3.22 -10.96
CA PHE A 38 5.21 2.07 -11.01
C PHE A 38 5.74 0.90 -11.83
N GLN A 39 6.69 1.12 -12.73
CA GLN A 39 7.20 0.07 -13.61
C GLN A 39 8.03 -1.01 -12.87
N THR A 40 8.58 -0.69 -11.71
CA THR A 40 9.33 -1.67 -10.91
C THR A 40 8.45 -2.66 -10.14
N TRP A 41 7.13 -2.51 -10.19
CA TRP A 41 6.20 -3.38 -9.45
C TRP A 41 5.79 -4.62 -10.24
N ASN A 42 6.08 -4.68 -11.54
CA ASN A 42 5.51 -5.70 -12.43
C ASN A 42 6.27 -7.02 -12.44
N ASP A 43 7.58 -7.06 -12.14
CA ASP A 43 8.35 -8.28 -12.33
C ASP A 43 8.62 -9.05 -11.03
N ASP A 44 8.65 -8.38 -9.87
CA ASP A 44 8.85 -8.99 -8.55
C ASP A 44 8.02 -8.27 -7.48
N GLY A 45 6.83 -7.81 -7.85
CA GLY A 45 5.93 -7.06 -6.98
C GLY A 45 5.54 -7.84 -5.72
N LEU A 46 5.35 -7.09 -4.63
CA LEU A 46 4.77 -7.67 -3.43
C LEU A 46 3.30 -8.01 -3.71
N ILE A 47 2.92 -9.25 -3.52
CA ILE A 47 1.54 -9.72 -3.70
C ILE A 47 0.76 -9.66 -2.40
N TRP A 48 -0.58 -9.58 -2.50
CA TRP A 48 -1.44 -9.50 -1.32
C TRP A 48 -1.57 -10.83 -0.59
N ASN A 49 -1.68 -11.94 -1.35
CA ASN A 49 -1.81 -13.29 -0.82
C ASN A 49 -0.44 -13.85 -0.42
N ILE A 50 0.20 -13.19 0.55
CA ILE A 50 1.53 -13.55 1.07
C ILE A 50 1.57 -14.97 1.66
N GLU A 51 0.44 -15.51 2.07
CA GLU A 51 0.28 -16.84 2.66
C GLU A 51 0.64 -17.95 1.67
N GLU A 52 0.57 -17.68 0.37
CA GLU A 52 0.94 -18.60 -0.71
C GLU A 52 2.45 -18.68 -0.92
N LEU A 53 3.22 -17.77 -0.31
CA LEU A 53 4.67 -17.68 -0.48
C LEU A 53 5.42 -18.39 0.65
N THR A 54 6.55 -19.00 0.30
CA THR A 54 7.52 -19.46 1.30
C THR A 54 8.21 -18.27 1.98
N ASP A 55 8.77 -18.47 3.17
CA ASP A 55 9.51 -17.42 3.89
C ASP A 55 10.72 -16.93 3.09
N GLU A 56 11.40 -17.83 2.37
CA GLU A 56 12.50 -17.49 1.48
C GLU A 56 12.06 -16.56 0.35
N GLU A 57 10.93 -16.86 -0.28
CA GLU A 57 10.38 -16.04 -1.36
C GLU A 57 9.93 -14.66 -0.85
N LYS A 58 9.32 -14.58 0.33
CA LYS A 58 8.96 -13.30 0.97
C LYS A 58 10.20 -12.44 1.20
N LEU A 59 11.26 -13.02 1.77
CA LEU A 59 12.52 -12.32 2.01
C LEU A 59 13.20 -11.89 0.70
N ARG A 60 13.18 -12.76 -0.33
CA ARG A 60 13.69 -12.43 -1.67
C ARG A 60 12.98 -11.21 -2.26
N ARG A 61 11.64 -11.20 -2.19
CA ARG A 61 10.83 -10.08 -2.72
C ARG A 61 11.15 -8.79 -1.99
N VAL A 62 11.21 -8.81 -0.67
CA VAL A 62 11.56 -7.64 0.15
C VAL A 62 12.97 -7.12 -0.16
N SER A 63 13.95 -8.02 -0.36
CA SER A 63 15.34 -7.62 -0.66
C SER A 63 15.52 -6.90 -2.00
N LEU A 64 14.58 -7.06 -2.93
CA LEU A 64 14.56 -6.33 -4.21
C LEU A 64 14.04 -4.90 -4.08
N HIS A 65 13.41 -4.57 -2.95
CA HIS A 65 12.92 -3.22 -2.71
C HIS A 65 14.02 -2.33 -2.13
N ASP A 66 14.05 -1.10 -2.66
CA ASP A 66 14.98 -0.08 -2.19
C ASP A 66 14.72 0.22 -0.71
N THR A 67 15.77 0.15 0.09
CA THR A 67 15.76 0.46 1.51
C THR A 67 15.70 1.95 1.82
N THR A 68 15.67 2.81 0.80
CA THR A 68 15.43 4.25 0.97
C THR A 68 13.98 4.51 1.44
N THR A 69 13.76 5.69 1.98
CA THR A 69 12.42 6.11 2.41
C THR A 69 11.42 6.07 1.25
N ASN A 70 10.35 5.32 1.41
CA ASN A 70 9.29 5.15 0.42
C ASN A 70 7.92 5.57 0.99
N ILE A 71 7.04 6.02 0.10
CA ILE A 71 5.62 6.22 0.39
C ILE A 71 4.83 5.22 -0.46
N THR A 72 4.21 4.22 0.16
CA THR A 72 3.51 3.15 -0.56
C THR A 72 2.45 2.46 0.30
N HIS A 73 1.52 1.74 -0.32
CA HIS A 73 0.52 0.94 0.38
C HIS A 73 0.91 -0.54 0.52
N SER A 74 1.71 -1.05 -0.41
CA SER A 74 1.91 -2.50 -0.60
C SER A 74 2.76 -3.19 0.48
N TYR A 75 3.47 -2.44 1.33
CA TYR A 75 4.42 -3.03 2.27
C TYR A 75 3.79 -3.61 3.55
N ILE A 76 2.51 -3.35 3.79
CA ILE A 76 1.91 -3.66 5.08
C ILE A 76 1.99 -5.13 5.47
N LYS A 77 1.77 -6.04 4.53
CA LYS A 77 1.85 -7.48 4.79
C LYS A 77 3.28 -8.01 4.91
N TYR A 78 4.27 -7.23 4.48
CA TYR A 78 5.69 -7.61 4.48
C TYR A 78 6.51 -6.93 5.58
N VAL A 79 5.87 -6.22 6.50
CA VAL A 79 6.54 -5.56 7.63
C VAL A 79 7.43 -6.52 8.42
N PRO A 80 7.00 -7.76 8.75
CA PRO A 80 7.86 -8.72 9.45
C PRO A 80 9.14 -9.07 8.68
N GLU A 81 9.04 -9.25 7.36
CA GLU A 81 10.16 -9.57 6.49
C GLU A 81 11.14 -8.40 6.35
N PHE A 82 10.61 -7.18 6.22
CA PHE A 82 11.45 -5.97 6.25
C PHE A 82 12.22 -5.85 7.56
N LEU A 83 11.59 -6.11 8.70
CA LEU A 83 12.22 -6.03 10.00
C LEU A 83 13.21 -7.16 10.28
N LYS A 84 13.05 -8.33 9.66
CA LYS A 84 14.09 -9.39 9.67
C LYS A 84 15.37 -8.93 8.96
N LEU A 85 15.26 -8.18 7.87
CA LEU A 85 16.40 -7.67 7.10
C LEU A 85 16.96 -6.37 7.70
N HIS A 86 16.10 -5.52 8.24
CA HIS A 86 16.42 -4.19 8.73
C HIS A 86 15.73 -3.92 10.07
N PRO A 87 16.27 -4.43 11.20
CA PRO A 87 15.60 -4.35 12.51
C PRO A 87 15.31 -2.92 13.01
N ASP A 88 16.10 -1.94 12.57
CA ASP A 88 15.93 -0.53 12.97
C ASP A 88 14.97 0.26 12.07
N MET A 89 14.37 -0.41 11.07
CA MET A 89 13.42 0.25 10.17
C MET A 89 12.16 0.68 10.92
N LYS A 90 11.62 1.82 10.53
CA LYS A 90 10.36 2.36 11.07
C LYS A 90 9.30 2.43 9.98
N PHE A 91 8.06 2.15 10.36
CA PHE A 91 6.89 2.28 9.50
C PHE A 91 5.91 3.26 10.13
N PHE A 92 5.52 4.27 9.39
CA PHE A 92 4.46 5.19 9.75
C PHE A 92 3.24 4.89 8.87
N CYS A 93 2.21 4.28 9.48
CA CYS A 93 0.98 3.91 8.79
C CYS A 93 -0.04 5.05 8.94
N PHE A 94 -0.25 5.79 7.87
CA PHE A 94 -1.21 6.90 7.85
C PHE A 94 -2.63 6.36 7.68
N LYS A 95 -3.48 6.66 8.66
CA LYS A 95 -4.90 6.30 8.68
C LYS A 95 -5.74 7.54 8.39
N GLY A 96 -6.27 7.62 7.19
CA GLY A 96 -7.20 8.69 6.80
C GLY A 96 -8.59 8.48 7.40
N GLN A 97 -9.44 9.49 7.25
CA GLN A 97 -10.84 9.36 7.64
C GLN A 97 -11.53 8.30 6.76
N ARG A 98 -12.15 7.29 7.38
CA ARG A 98 -12.67 6.08 6.71
C ARG A 98 -13.57 6.41 5.52
N ASP A 99 -14.66 7.11 5.76
CA ASP A 99 -15.67 7.40 4.72
C ASP A 99 -15.10 8.25 3.58
N HIS A 100 -14.21 9.19 3.91
CA HIS A 100 -13.55 10.00 2.90
C HIS A 100 -12.58 9.17 2.06
N SER A 101 -11.78 8.33 2.69
CA SER A 101 -10.82 7.46 2.01
C SER A 101 -11.53 6.46 1.09
N ILE A 102 -12.60 5.82 1.57
CA ILE A 102 -13.39 4.87 0.78
C ILE A 102 -13.99 5.55 -0.46
N LYS A 103 -14.68 6.69 -0.27
CA LYS A 103 -15.24 7.43 -1.39
C LYS A 103 -14.18 7.87 -2.40
N SER A 104 -13.07 8.39 -1.90
CA SER A 104 -11.97 8.83 -2.76
C SER A 104 -11.34 7.69 -3.55
N LEU A 105 -11.11 6.54 -2.93
CA LEU A 105 -10.55 5.36 -3.59
C LEU A 105 -11.53 4.77 -4.60
N ALA A 106 -12.79 4.58 -4.24
CA ALA A 106 -13.80 4.03 -5.13
C ALA A 106 -13.97 4.90 -6.38
N VAL A 107 -14.04 6.23 -6.22
CA VAL A 107 -14.13 7.16 -7.35
C VAL A 107 -12.85 7.20 -8.18
N SER A 108 -11.68 7.22 -7.56
CA SER A 108 -10.40 7.31 -8.28
C SER A 108 -10.06 6.02 -9.03
N TRP A 109 -10.45 4.88 -8.50
CA TRP A 109 -10.27 3.58 -9.16
C TRP A 109 -11.39 3.28 -10.17
N GLY A 110 -12.63 3.71 -9.87
CA GLY A 110 -13.81 3.50 -10.70
C GLY A 110 -13.96 2.03 -11.08
N TYR A 111 -14.38 1.77 -12.33
CA TYR A 111 -14.53 0.41 -12.86
C TYR A 111 -13.20 -0.39 -12.94
N ARG A 112 -12.08 0.24 -12.66
CA ARG A 112 -10.74 -0.35 -12.58
C ARG A 112 -10.27 -0.54 -11.14
N ASN A 113 -11.18 -0.54 -10.19
CA ASN A 113 -10.85 -0.82 -8.79
C ASN A 113 -10.18 -2.19 -8.67
N PRO A 114 -8.90 -2.26 -8.28
CA PRO A 114 -8.15 -3.52 -8.27
C PRO A 114 -8.73 -4.55 -7.31
N CYS A 115 -9.47 -4.13 -6.30
CA CYS A 115 -10.16 -5.03 -5.37
C CYS A 115 -11.44 -5.62 -5.95
N TYR A 116 -12.03 -4.99 -6.98
CA TYR A 116 -13.34 -5.33 -7.54
C TYR A 116 -13.29 -5.97 -8.94
N VAL A 117 -12.16 -6.04 -9.59
CA VAL A 117 -12.03 -6.61 -10.94
C VAL A 117 -12.42 -8.08 -10.92
N LYS A 118 -13.51 -8.43 -11.64
CA LYS A 118 -14.04 -9.80 -11.70
C LYS A 118 -13.11 -10.76 -12.44
N ASP A 119 -12.63 -10.33 -13.59
CA ASP A 119 -11.65 -11.08 -14.38
C ASP A 119 -10.26 -10.51 -14.17
N ARG A 120 -9.55 -11.10 -13.24
CA ARG A 120 -8.20 -10.65 -12.86
C ARG A 120 -7.14 -11.02 -13.90
N THR A 121 -7.48 -11.83 -14.92
CA THR A 121 -6.55 -12.19 -15.99
C THR A 121 -6.47 -11.11 -17.07
N LEU A 122 -7.49 -10.24 -17.19
CA LEU A 122 -7.54 -9.19 -18.20
C LEU A 122 -6.58 -8.03 -17.95
N GLY A 123 -5.95 -7.99 -16.80
CA GLY A 123 -5.12 -6.86 -16.38
C GLY A 123 -5.94 -5.58 -16.20
N ILE A 124 -5.49 -4.70 -15.35
CA ILE A 124 -6.07 -3.37 -15.22
C ILE A 124 -5.38 -2.49 -16.26
N GLY A 125 -6.12 -2.04 -17.25
CA GLY A 125 -5.60 -1.31 -18.41
C GLY A 125 -4.49 -0.31 -18.06
N HIS A 126 -3.44 -0.31 -18.86
CA HIS A 126 -2.18 0.40 -18.72
C HIS A 126 -1.22 -0.10 -17.62
N ASN A 127 -1.36 -1.31 -17.10
CA ASN A 127 -0.45 -1.92 -16.11
C ASN A 127 -0.16 -1.06 -14.88
N ARG A 128 -1.06 -0.15 -14.50
CA ARG A 128 -0.81 0.78 -13.41
C ARG A 128 -0.93 0.14 -12.04
N TYR A 129 -1.69 -0.95 -11.94
CA TYR A 129 -1.88 -1.68 -10.71
C TYR A 129 -1.81 -3.17 -11.01
N ALA A 130 -0.84 -3.85 -10.42
CA ALA A 130 -0.84 -5.29 -10.42
C ALA A 130 -2.01 -5.76 -9.54
N VAL A 131 -2.99 -6.46 -10.12
CA VAL A 131 -4.16 -6.96 -9.38
C VAL A 131 -3.75 -7.85 -8.21
N ASP A 132 -2.63 -8.54 -8.32
CA ASP A 132 -2.12 -9.42 -7.26
C ASP A 132 -1.67 -8.67 -6.00
N GLN A 133 -1.45 -7.35 -6.10
CA GLN A 133 -1.07 -6.50 -4.97
C GLN A 133 -2.25 -6.07 -4.10
N PHE A 134 -3.45 -6.48 -4.47
CA PHE A 134 -4.69 -6.13 -3.78
C PHE A 134 -5.49 -7.38 -3.47
N PRO A 135 -6.30 -7.37 -2.39
CA PRO A 135 -7.23 -8.45 -2.12
C PRO A 135 -8.25 -8.60 -3.25
N ASN A 136 -8.83 -9.78 -3.35
CA ASN A 136 -9.86 -10.06 -4.34
C ASN A 136 -11.26 -10.01 -3.72
N PHE A 137 -11.95 -8.90 -3.90
CA PHE A 137 -13.34 -8.71 -3.50
C PHE A 137 -14.29 -8.62 -4.71
N SER A 138 -14.00 -9.39 -5.76
CA SER A 138 -14.79 -9.38 -7.01
C SER A 138 -16.26 -9.85 -6.85
N ASN A 139 -16.61 -10.48 -5.73
CA ASN A 139 -17.99 -10.91 -5.38
C ASN A 139 -18.78 -9.85 -4.61
N CYS A 140 -18.21 -8.71 -4.29
CA CYS A 140 -18.97 -7.60 -3.73
C CYS A 140 -19.99 -7.10 -4.75
N LYS A 141 -21.02 -6.43 -4.27
CA LYS A 141 -22.07 -5.89 -5.15
C LYS A 141 -21.56 -4.77 -6.06
N ASP A 142 -20.61 -3.98 -5.55
CA ASP A 142 -20.03 -2.84 -6.25
C ASP A 142 -18.61 -2.51 -5.73
N GLU A 143 -17.96 -1.54 -6.40
CA GLU A 143 -16.63 -1.06 -6.06
C GLU A 143 -16.54 -0.37 -4.70
N PHE A 144 -17.63 0.18 -4.19
CA PHE A 144 -17.67 0.81 -2.87
C PHE A 144 -17.54 -0.26 -1.79
N GLU A 145 -18.35 -1.31 -1.85
CA GLU A 145 -18.28 -2.43 -0.91
C GLU A 145 -16.91 -3.10 -0.94
N ALA A 146 -16.32 -3.29 -2.13
CA ALA A 146 -14.97 -3.84 -2.26
C ALA A 146 -13.92 -2.92 -1.61
N THR A 147 -14.07 -1.60 -1.78
CA THR A 147 -13.15 -0.62 -1.19
C THR A 147 -13.30 -0.55 0.32
N GLU A 148 -14.53 -0.68 0.86
CA GLU A 148 -14.76 -0.77 2.30
C GLU A 148 -14.03 -1.96 2.90
N LYS A 149 -14.22 -3.15 2.31
CA LYS A 149 -13.52 -4.37 2.76
C LYS A 149 -12.01 -4.23 2.70
N TYR A 150 -11.48 -3.63 1.63
CA TYR A 150 -10.05 -3.36 1.51
C TYR A 150 -9.54 -2.43 2.60
N TRP A 151 -10.26 -1.33 2.86
CA TRP A 151 -9.87 -0.36 3.89
C TRP A 151 -9.90 -1.01 5.29
N ASP A 152 -10.96 -1.74 5.60
CA ASP A 152 -11.13 -2.41 6.88
C ASP A 152 -10.06 -3.50 7.09
N GLU A 153 -9.80 -4.36 6.08
CA GLU A 153 -8.73 -5.37 6.12
C GLU A 153 -7.35 -4.71 6.29
N TYR A 154 -7.08 -3.63 5.54
CA TYR A 154 -5.80 -2.93 5.62
C TYR A 154 -5.49 -2.47 7.03
N TYR A 155 -6.43 -1.80 7.69
CA TYR A 155 -6.20 -1.26 9.03
C TYR A 155 -6.33 -2.31 10.13
N GLN A 156 -7.03 -3.40 9.91
CA GLN A 156 -6.94 -4.57 10.78
C GLN A 156 -5.52 -5.17 10.77
N ILE A 157 -4.90 -5.27 9.60
CA ILE A 157 -3.49 -5.69 9.48
C ILE A 157 -2.58 -4.66 10.16
N ALA A 158 -2.85 -3.35 9.99
CA ALA A 158 -2.05 -2.31 10.64
C ALA A 158 -2.09 -2.41 12.17
N ASP A 159 -3.26 -2.66 12.75
CA ASP A 159 -3.42 -2.85 14.19
C ASP A 159 -2.58 -4.06 14.66
N ILE A 160 -2.64 -5.19 13.93
CA ILE A 160 -1.81 -6.37 14.22
C ILE A 160 -0.31 -6.04 14.15
N MET A 161 0.12 -5.31 13.13
CA MET A 161 1.54 -4.93 12.98
C MET A 161 2.00 -4.00 14.10
N GLN A 162 1.15 -3.08 14.54
CA GLN A 162 1.46 -2.20 15.67
C GLN A 162 1.60 -2.98 16.98
N ASP A 163 0.72 -3.96 17.21
CA ASP A 163 0.81 -4.82 18.40
C ASP A 163 2.06 -5.70 18.38
N MET A 164 2.41 -6.26 17.22
CA MET A 164 3.60 -7.11 17.07
C MET A 164 4.92 -6.33 17.13
N PHE A 165 4.94 -5.11 16.62
CA PHE A 165 6.14 -4.30 16.44
C PHE A 165 5.98 -2.87 16.97
N PRO A 166 5.64 -2.66 18.25
CA PRO A 166 5.24 -1.35 18.79
C PRO A 166 6.33 -0.27 18.69
N TYR A 167 7.60 -0.68 18.59
CA TYR A 167 8.73 0.25 18.42
C TYR A 167 9.07 0.56 16.95
N ASN A 168 8.57 -0.25 16.02
CA ASN A 168 8.90 -0.15 14.61
C ASN A 168 7.72 0.27 13.74
N PHE A 169 6.49 0.03 14.18
CA PHE A 169 5.28 0.31 13.44
C PHE A 169 4.37 1.24 14.25
N ILE A 170 3.99 2.36 13.66
CA ILE A 170 3.21 3.40 14.33
C ILE A 170 2.06 3.79 13.40
N ILE A 171 0.82 3.66 13.89
CA ILE A 171 -0.36 4.19 13.20
C ILE A 171 -0.48 5.69 13.53
N VAL A 172 -0.59 6.49 12.49
CA VAL A 172 -0.74 7.94 12.57
C VAL A 172 -2.12 8.31 12.04
N ASP A 173 -3.00 8.75 12.94
CA ASP A 173 -4.30 9.30 12.54
C ASP A 173 -4.08 10.61 11.79
N ALA A 174 -4.50 10.63 10.53
CA ALA A 174 -4.34 11.77 9.63
C ALA A 174 -5.64 12.55 9.32
N PRO A 175 -6.68 12.57 10.19
CA PRO A 175 -7.94 13.23 9.88
C PRO A 175 -7.84 14.75 9.82
N LYS A 176 -6.77 15.32 10.35
CA LYS A 176 -6.59 16.79 10.49
C LYS A 176 -5.67 17.40 9.43
N PHE A 177 -5.05 16.60 8.59
CA PHE A 177 -4.10 17.10 7.58
C PHE A 177 -4.70 17.27 6.19
N PHE A 178 -5.99 16.86 6.01
CA PHE A 178 -6.59 16.79 4.67
C PHE A 178 -8.04 17.25 4.66
#